data_db1d013dc8eaf800e7d407c3610d9fd4
#
_entry.id   db1d013dc8eaf800e7d407c3610d9fd4
#
_cell.length_a   1.000
_cell.length_b   1.000
_cell.length_c   1.000
_cell.angle_alpha   90.00
_cell.angle_beta   90.00
_cell.angle_gamma   90.00
#
_symmetry.space_group_name_H-M   'P 1'
#
loop_
_entity.id
_entity.type
_entity.pdbx_description
1 polymer ?
#
loop_
_entity_poly.entity_id
_entity_poly.type
_entity_poly.pdbx_seq_one_letter_code
_entity_poly.pdbx_strand_id
1 'polypeptide(L)'
;MKSERRHELEKNVLADRVGAGLESVHSYWPMILGGLAILVVGSLAWGLYSSSARKQAAEAWTDYYFSMAGGEAEAFLDLSERYPNSSAAGWARQTAGNGFLERGVDALYVNKSEGESLIKQAISEFEQLEDSSNQELRAKALYGLAQAHESLGDLDTAIAYYEKLMKATPREALLRSASERLAFLNSDSGKEFYAWFGTLEARCPHRPS
;
A
#
# COMPACT_ATOMS: atom_id res chain seq x y z
N MET A 1 -80.18 24.64 3.37
CA MET A 1 -79.08 23.93 2.67
C MET A 1 -77.77 24.73 2.52
N LYS A 2 -77.46 25.72 3.35
CA LYS A 2 -76.17 26.46 3.32
C LYS A 2 -75.34 26.32 4.61
N SER A 3 -75.88 25.83 5.69
CA SER A 3 -75.18 25.69 6.98
C SER A 3 -74.37 24.38 7.12
N GLU A 4 -74.82 23.30 6.54
CA GLU A 4 -74.12 22.00 6.61
C GLU A 4 -72.80 21.97 5.83
N ARG A 5 -72.76 22.61 4.67
CA ARG A 5 -71.53 22.74 3.88
C ARG A 5 -70.45 23.62 4.53
N ARG A 6 -70.82 24.51 5.46
CA ARG A 6 -69.81 25.32 6.21
C ARG A 6 -69.22 24.48 7.34
N HIS A 7 -69.95 23.57 7.95
CA HIS A 7 -69.45 22.71 9.01
C HIS A 7 -68.49 21.60 8.47
N GLU A 8 -68.69 21.14 7.23
CA GLU A 8 -67.77 20.17 6.63
C GLU A 8 -66.44 20.82 6.20
N LEU A 9 -66.43 22.09 5.89
CA LEU A 9 -65.21 22.85 5.52
C LEU A 9 -64.36 23.30 6.73
N GLU A 10 -64.97 23.32 7.94
CA GLU A 10 -64.27 23.64 9.18
C GLU A 10 -63.56 22.40 9.81
N LYS A 11 -63.95 21.20 9.43
CA LYS A 11 -63.17 20.00 9.80
C LYS A 11 -61.99 19.84 8.87
N ASN A 12 -60.91 20.48 9.26
CA ASN A 12 -59.64 20.36 8.54
C ASN A 12 -59.01 18.96 8.84
N VAL A 13 -59.52 17.95 8.13
CA VAL A 13 -59.11 16.54 8.25
C VAL A 13 -57.59 16.34 8.15
N LEU A 14 -56.96 17.27 7.44
CA LEU A 14 -55.52 17.31 7.37
C LEU A 14 -54.90 17.82 8.68
N ALA A 15 -55.46 18.83 9.31
CA ALA A 15 -54.96 19.35 10.59
C ALA A 15 -55.15 18.34 11.72
N ASP A 16 -56.29 17.63 11.76
CA ASP A 16 -56.53 16.57 12.74
C ASP A 16 -55.62 15.35 12.54
N ARG A 17 -55.33 14.96 11.29
CA ARG A 17 -54.40 13.86 11.01
C ARG A 17 -52.95 14.26 11.31
N VAL A 18 -52.55 15.47 11.02
CA VAL A 18 -51.21 16.00 11.34
C VAL A 18 -51.07 16.19 12.87
N GLY A 19 -52.15 16.65 13.56
CA GLY A 19 -52.17 16.78 15.01
C GLY A 19 -52.03 15.43 15.72
N ALA A 20 -52.80 14.44 15.32
CA ALA A 20 -52.71 13.05 15.86
C ALA A 20 -51.34 12.40 15.55
N GLY A 21 -50.76 12.68 14.39
CA GLY A 21 -49.41 12.27 14.05
C GLY A 21 -48.32 12.94 14.95
N LEU A 22 -48.49 14.23 15.22
CA LEU A 22 -47.56 14.98 16.10
C LEU A 22 -47.68 14.54 17.56
N GLU A 23 -48.85 14.22 18.07
CA GLU A 23 -49.03 13.69 19.44
C GLU A 23 -48.36 12.32 19.61
N SER A 24 -48.45 11.43 18.65
CA SER A 24 -47.77 10.13 18.69
C SER A 24 -46.24 10.27 18.62
N VAL A 25 -45.73 11.23 17.91
CA VAL A 25 -44.29 11.53 17.81
C VAL A 25 -43.74 12.19 19.10
N HIS A 26 -44.58 12.93 19.83
CA HIS A 26 -44.17 13.58 21.07
C HIS A 26 -43.60 12.62 22.12
N SER A 27 -44.16 11.40 22.19
CA SER A 27 -43.68 10.34 23.10
C SER A 27 -42.25 9.88 22.74
N TYR A 28 -41.85 9.93 21.46
CA TYR A 28 -40.54 9.51 20.96
C TYR A 28 -39.55 10.66 20.80
N TRP A 29 -39.99 11.89 21.09
CA TRP A 29 -39.17 13.12 20.92
C TRP A 29 -37.83 13.05 21.62
N PRO A 30 -37.71 12.59 22.89
CA PRO A 30 -36.41 12.46 23.55
C PRO A 30 -35.52 11.41 22.89
N MET A 31 -36.09 10.35 22.32
CA MET A 31 -35.36 9.32 21.59
C MET A 31 -34.84 9.85 20.24
N ILE A 32 -35.65 10.64 19.54
CA ILE A 32 -35.29 11.29 18.28
C ILE A 32 -34.18 12.33 18.51
N LEU A 33 -34.30 13.15 19.53
CA LEU A 33 -33.27 14.12 19.91
C LEU A 33 -31.98 13.44 20.33
N GLY A 34 -32.05 12.34 21.08
CA GLY A 34 -30.89 11.53 21.46
C GLY A 34 -30.18 10.95 20.25
N GLY A 35 -30.95 10.37 19.32
CA GLY A 35 -30.41 9.85 18.04
C GLY A 35 -29.77 10.95 17.19
N LEU A 36 -30.39 12.11 17.09
CA LEU A 36 -29.86 13.24 16.34
C LEU A 36 -28.56 13.77 16.99
N ALA A 37 -28.52 13.87 18.32
CA ALA A 37 -27.32 14.27 19.03
C ALA A 37 -26.15 13.32 18.79
N ILE A 38 -26.39 11.99 18.82
CA ILE A 38 -25.38 10.98 18.50
C ILE A 38 -24.86 11.14 17.05
N LEU A 39 -25.77 11.36 16.10
CA LEU A 39 -25.39 11.59 14.70
C LEU A 39 -24.53 12.86 14.53
N VAL A 40 -24.89 13.93 15.21
CA VAL A 40 -24.12 15.20 15.17
C VAL A 40 -22.73 15.00 15.78
N VAL A 41 -22.65 14.41 16.98
CA VAL A 41 -21.36 14.15 17.64
C VAL A 41 -20.52 13.18 16.81
N GLY A 42 -21.12 12.11 16.27
CA GLY A 42 -20.45 11.15 15.42
C GLY A 42 -19.90 11.80 14.14
N SER A 43 -20.69 12.67 13.49
CA SER A 43 -20.24 13.37 12.27
C SER A 43 -19.14 14.37 12.56
N LEU A 44 -19.17 15.09 13.69
CA LEU A 44 -18.11 15.99 14.11
C LEU A 44 -16.80 15.22 14.43
N ALA A 45 -16.90 14.12 15.18
CA ALA A 45 -15.76 13.27 15.49
C ALA A 45 -15.14 12.68 14.21
N TRP A 46 -15.98 12.19 13.28
CA TRP A 46 -15.55 11.73 11.98
C TRP A 46 -14.89 12.83 11.15
N GLY A 47 -15.44 14.02 11.14
CA GLY A 47 -14.90 15.20 10.45
C GLY A 47 -13.50 15.57 10.98
N LEU A 48 -13.31 15.61 12.27
CA LEU A 48 -12.02 15.88 12.92
C LEU A 48 -11.01 14.78 12.61
N TYR A 49 -11.40 13.52 12.77
CA TYR A 49 -10.55 12.37 12.45
C TYR A 49 -10.10 12.38 10.97
N SER A 50 -11.06 12.56 10.04
CA SER A 50 -10.75 12.56 8.60
C SER A 50 -9.90 13.76 8.17
N SER A 51 -10.00 14.90 8.87
CA SER A 51 -9.18 16.07 8.56
C SER A 51 -7.73 15.89 9.01
N SER A 52 -7.50 15.27 10.19
CA SER A 52 -6.15 14.95 10.67
C SER A 52 -5.47 13.90 9.80
N ALA A 53 -6.21 12.85 9.39
CA ALA A 53 -5.70 11.83 8.49
C ALA A 53 -5.31 12.40 7.12
N ARG A 54 -6.11 13.34 6.58
CA ARG A 54 -5.79 14.02 5.31
C ARG A 54 -4.54 14.90 5.42
N LYS A 55 -4.36 15.61 6.55
CA LYS A 55 -3.15 16.42 6.79
C LYS A 55 -1.92 15.52 6.85
N GLN A 56 -1.95 14.46 7.65
CA GLN A 56 -0.85 13.50 7.73
C GLN A 56 -0.51 12.87 6.38
N ALA A 57 -1.52 12.53 5.57
CA ALA A 57 -1.29 12.01 4.23
C ALA A 57 -0.63 13.04 3.30
N ALA A 58 -1.03 14.32 3.39
CA ALA A 58 -0.43 15.40 2.60
C ALA A 58 1.02 15.67 3.02
N GLU A 59 1.30 15.69 4.33
CA GLU A 59 2.65 15.82 4.88
C GLU A 59 3.52 14.66 4.44
N ALA A 60 3.03 13.41 4.53
CA ALA A 60 3.76 12.22 4.10
C ALA A 60 4.16 12.27 2.62
N TRP A 61 3.26 12.73 1.73
CA TRP A 61 3.59 12.90 0.32
C TRP A 61 4.57 14.04 0.08
N THR A 62 4.47 15.13 0.85
CA THR A 62 5.43 16.24 0.77
C THR A 62 6.84 15.76 1.16
N ASP A 63 6.96 15.04 2.28
CA ASP A 63 8.21 14.47 2.75
C ASP A 63 8.77 13.45 1.75
N TYR A 64 7.90 12.61 1.14
CA TYR A 64 8.30 11.67 0.11
C TYR A 64 8.94 12.34 -1.10
N TYR A 65 8.29 13.38 -1.65
CA TYR A 65 8.84 14.11 -2.79
C TYR A 65 10.10 14.90 -2.44
N PHE A 66 10.19 15.39 -1.22
CA PHE A 66 11.39 16.05 -0.74
C PHE A 66 12.56 15.08 -0.63
N SER A 67 12.32 13.87 -0.11
CA SER A 67 13.32 12.80 -0.03
C SER A 67 13.79 12.33 -1.41
N MET A 68 12.94 12.37 -2.44
CA MET A 68 13.34 12.04 -3.81
C MET A 68 14.38 12.99 -4.39
N ALA A 69 14.52 14.20 -3.85
CA ALA A 69 15.49 15.19 -4.34
C ALA A 69 16.94 14.93 -3.89
N GLY A 70 17.18 13.91 -3.08
CA GLY A 70 18.53 13.56 -2.62
C GLY A 70 18.57 12.69 -1.38
N GLY A 71 17.44 12.08 -1.02
CA GLY A 71 17.33 11.17 0.13
C GLY A 71 17.89 9.78 -0.19
N GLU A 72 18.58 9.21 0.79
CA GLU A 72 19.03 7.82 0.76
C GLU A 72 17.88 6.87 1.12
N ALA A 73 18.08 5.56 0.92
CA ALA A 73 17.07 4.52 1.22
C ALA A 73 16.54 4.61 2.66
N GLU A 74 17.41 4.94 3.60
CA GLU A 74 17.10 5.10 5.01
C GLU A 74 16.10 6.25 5.28
N ALA A 75 16.16 7.34 4.50
CA ALA A 75 15.21 8.46 4.63
C ALA A 75 13.78 8.05 4.23
N PHE A 76 13.66 7.20 3.21
CA PHE A 76 12.36 6.64 2.81
C PHE A 76 11.84 5.62 3.83
N LEU A 77 12.71 4.84 4.44
CA LEU A 77 12.34 3.92 5.51
C LEU A 77 11.80 4.69 6.71
N ASP A 78 12.52 5.71 7.21
CA ASP A 78 12.07 6.60 8.29
C ASP A 78 10.70 7.24 7.98
N LEU A 79 10.50 7.69 6.74
CA LEU A 79 9.20 8.21 6.31
C LEU A 79 8.09 7.16 6.41
N SER A 80 8.35 5.92 6.00
CA SER A 80 7.36 4.84 6.07
C SER A 80 6.97 4.50 7.52
N GLU A 81 7.91 4.61 8.44
CA GLU A 81 7.70 4.40 9.87
C GLU A 81 6.98 5.57 10.54
N ARG A 82 7.27 6.79 10.11
CA ARG A 82 6.64 8.01 10.62
C ARG A 82 5.17 8.15 10.21
N TYR A 83 4.82 7.67 9.02
CA TYR A 83 3.47 7.78 8.46
C TYR A 83 2.87 6.42 8.05
N PRO A 84 2.81 5.42 8.94
CA PRO A 84 2.53 4.03 8.58
C PRO A 84 1.17 3.81 7.91
N ASN A 85 0.19 4.68 8.19
CA ASN A 85 -1.17 4.60 7.67
C ASN A 85 -1.40 5.44 6.39
N SER A 86 -0.36 6.10 5.87
CA SER A 86 -0.46 6.88 4.65
C SER A 86 -0.20 6.04 3.40
N SER A 87 -0.81 6.41 2.29
CA SER A 87 -0.47 5.77 1.01
C SER A 87 0.97 6.02 0.59
N ALA A 88 1.59 7.12 1.05
CA ALA A 88 2.99 7.44 0.80
C ALA A 88 3.94 6.44 1.49
N ALA A 89 3.57 5.87 2.65
CA ALA A 89 4.40 4.90 3.37
C ALA A 89 4.74 3.67 2.52
N GLY A 90 3.76 3.10 1.82
CA GLY A 90 4.01 1.96 0.94
C GLY A 90 4.96 2.31 -0.21
N TRP A 91 4.81 3.50 -0.82
CA TRP A 91 5.72 3.95 -1.87
C TRP A 91 7.11 4.27 -1.34
N ALA A 92 7.22 4.83 -0.14
CA ALA A 92 8.49 5.07 0.52
C ALA A 92 9.23 3.75 0.79
N ARG A 93 8.52 2.75 1.32
CA ARG A 93 9.07 1.43 1.56
C ARG A 93 9.55 0.75 0.26
N GLN A 94 8.76 0.87 -0.82
CA GLN A 94 9.17 0.40 -2.14
C GLN A 94 10.44 1.09 -2.64
N THR A 95 10.54 2.40 -2.45
CA THR A 95 11.71 3.19 -2.85
C THR A 95 12.93 2.84 -2.00
N ALA A 96 12.75 2.67 -0.69
CA ALA A 96 13.80 2.19 0.22
C ALA A 96 14.33 0.81 -0.19
N GLY A 97 13.42 -0.13 -0.46
CA GLY A 97 13.77 -1.47 -0.94
C GLY A 97 14.60 -1.42 -2.24
N ASN A 98 14.21 -0.58 -3.20
CA ASN A 98 14.98 -0.40 -4.43
C ASN A 98 16.37 0.17 -4.16
N GLY A 99 16.49 1.17 -3.28
CA GLY A 99 17.77 1.76 -2.92
C GLY A 99 18.70 0.78 -2.20
N PHE A 100 18.16 -0.03 -1.30
CA PHE A 100 18.94 -1.10 -0.66
C PHE A 100 19.37 -2.17 -1.66
N LEU A 101 18.49 -2.55 -2.60
CA LEU A 101 18.82 -3.54 -3.63
C LEU A 101 19.92 -3.03 -4.55
N GLU A 102 19.82 -1.81 -5.04
CA GLU A 102 20.83 -1.19 -5.92
C GLU A 102 22.20 -1.12 -5.22
N ARG A 103 22.25 -0.53 -4.02
CA ARG A 103 23.48 -0.46 -3.23
C ARG A 103 24.02 -1.87 -2.87
N GLY A 104 23.12 -2.80 -2.59
CA GLY A 104 23.47 -4.18 -2.28
C GLY A 104 24.13 -4.89 -3.45
N VAL A 105 23.57 -4.76 -4.65
CA VAL A 105 24.15 -5.33 -5.87
C VAL A 105 25.53 -4.73 -6.16
N ASP A 106 25.68 -3.42 -6.04
CA ASP A 106 26.98 -2.75 -6.22
C ASP A 106 28.00 -3.22 -5.17
N ALA A 107 27.58 -3.37 -3.92
CA ALA A 107 28.44 -3.81 -2.85
C ALA A 107 28.89 -5.28 -3.00
N LEU A 108 28.13 -6.16 -3.65
CA LEU A 108 28.53 -7.55 -3.89
C LEU A 108 29.90 -7.69 -4.56
N TYR A 109 30.27 -6.72 -5.41
CA TYR A 109 31.56 -6.72 -6.12
C TYR A 109 32.74 -6.23 -5.26
N VAL A 110 32.45 -5.52 -4.16
CA VAL A 110 33.50 -4.90 -3.30
C VAL A 110 33.55 -5.60 -1.96
N ASN A 111 32.40 -5.81 -1.34
CA ASN A 111 32.23 -6.46 -0.03
C ASN A 111 30.96 -7.32 -0.04
N LYS A 112 31.13 -8.60 -0.34
CA LYS A 112 30.03 -9.55 -0.49
C LYS A 112 29.11 -9.58 0.74
N SER A 113 29.66 -9.62 1.96
CA SER A 113 28.86 -9.67 3.20
C SER A 113 27.98 -8.45 3.38
N GLU A 114 28.47 -7.26 3.04
CA GLU A 114 27.72 -6.02 3.06
C GLU A 114 26.63 -6.02 1.98
N GLY A 115 26.99 -6.44 0.75
CA GLY A 115 26.05 -6.55 -0.36
C GLY A 115 24.88 -7.48 -0.03
N GLU A 116 25.17 -8.69 0.49
CA GLU A 116 24.13 -9.64 0.93
C GLU A 116 23.25 -9.05 2.04
N SER A 117 23.84 -8.31 2.99
CA SER A 117 23.09 -7.67 4.07
C SER A 117 22.10 -6.64 3.55
N LEU A 118 22.53 -5.78 2.61
CA LEU A 118 21.69 -4.76 1.98
C LEU A 118 20.58 -5.39 1.14
N ILE A 119 20.89 -6.45 0.37
CA ILE A 119 19.87 -7.17 -0.41
C ILE A 119 18.83 -7.81 0.51
N LYS A 120 19.23 -8.37 1.65
CA LYS A 120 18.29 -8.91 2.65
C LYS A 120 17.40 -7.82 3.26
N GLN A 121 17.93 -6.61 3.46
CA GLN A 121 17.10 -5.46 3.87
C GLN A 121 16.07 -5.12 2.78
N ALA A 122 16.49 -5.09 1.51
CA ALA A 122 15.57 -4.88 0.40
C ALA A 122 14.44 -5.94 0.37
N ILE A 123 14.79 -7.22 0.54
CA ILE A 123 13.81 -8.31 0.62
C ILE A 123 12.80 -8.04 1.74
N SER A 124 13.27 -7.70 2.95
CA SER A 124 12.39 -7.42 4.09
C SER A 124 11.40 -6.27 3.80
N GLU A 125 11.84 -5.23 3.08
CA GLU A 125 10.96 -4.11 2.73
C GLU A 125 9.95 -4.49 1.64
N PHE A 126 10.33 -5.29 0.66
CA PHE A 126 9.42 -5.77 -0.38
C PHE A 126 8.40 -6.79 0.15
N GLU A 127 8.79 -7.68 1.07
CA GLU A 127 7.87 -8.66 1.70
C GLU A 127 6.70 -7.98 2.39
N GLN A 128 6.92 -6.84 3.04
CA GLN A 128 5.85 -6.06 3.68
C GLN A 128 4.84 -5.47 2.68
N LEU A 129 5.18 -5.45 1.39
CA LEU A 129 4.33 -4.94 0.30
C LEU A 129 3.71 -6.06 -0.54
N GLU A 130 4.08 -7.32 -0.30
CA GLU A 130 3.66 -8.47 -1.09
C GLU A 130 2.13 -8.65 -1.10
N ASP A 131 1.48 -8.36 0.03
CA ASP A 131 0.03 -8.41 0.19
C ASP A 131 -0.65 -7.04 0.13
N SER A 132 0.02 -6.03 -0.42
CA SER A 132 -0.54 -4.69 -0.56
C SER A 132 -1.85 -4.71 -1.35
N SER A 133 -2.86 -3.98 -0.85
CA SER A 133 -4.11 -3.74 -1.58
C SER A 133 -3.91 -2.91 -2.85
N ASN A 134 -2.83 -2.13 -2.92
CA ASN A 134 -2.43 -1.41 -4.12
C ASN A 134 -1.75 -2.39 -5.09
N GLN A 135 -2.46 -2.75 -6.17
CA GLN A 135 -1.98 -3.72 -7.16
C GLN A 135 -0.65 -3.31 -7.82
N GLU A 136 -0.43 -2.01 -8.06
CA GLU A 136 0.82 -1.53 -8.65
C GLU A 136 1.99 -1.70 -7.68
N LEU A 137 1.78 -1.33 -6.42
CA LEU A 137 2.79 -1.45 -5.38
C LEU A 137 3.16 -2.92 -5.14
N ARG A 138 2.13 -3.78 -5.05
CA ARG A 138 2.33 -5.23 -4.94
C ARG A 138 3.13 -5.80 -6.12
N ALA A 139 2.80 -5.40 -7.34
CA ALA A 139 3.50 -5.88 -8.54
C ALA A 139 4.98 -5.44 -8.54
N LYS A 140 5.26 -4.21 -8.15
CA LYS A 140 6.64 -3.71 -8.02
C LYS A 140 7.41 -4.43 -6.92
N ALA A 141 6.76 -4.73 -5.80
CA ALA A 141 7.37 -5.49 -4.71
C ALA A 141 7.72 -6.92 -5.14
N LEU A 142 6.80 -7.62 -5.82
CA LEU A 142 7.08 -8.95 -6.37
C LEU A 142 8.24 -8.94 -7.36
N TYR A 143 8.33 -7.91 -8.19
CA TYR A 143 9.46 -7.75 -9.10
C TYR A 143 10.76 -7.50 -8.35
N GLY A 144 10.75 -6.65 -7.33
CA GLY A 144 11.90 -6.39 -6.46
C GLY A 144 12.36 -7.64 -5.71
N LEU A 145 11.43 -8.45 -5.18
CA LEU A 145 11.74 -9.74 -4.55
C LEU A 145 12.42 -10.70 -5.52
N ALA A 146 11.87 -10.83 -6.74
CA ALA A 146 12.48 -11.66 -7.76
C ALA A 146 13.92 -11.24 -8.07
N GLN A 147 14.15 -9.94 -8.27
CA GLN A 147 15.48 -9.40 -8.54
C GLN A 147 16.45 -9.58 -7.36
N ALA A 148 15.98 -9.39 -6.13
CA ALA A 148 16.78 -9.53 -4.93
C ALA A 148 17.25 -10.98 -4.73
N HIS A 149 16.33 -11.96 -4.86
CA HIS A 149 16.69 -13.38 -4.78
C HIS A 149 17.61 -13.81 -5.92
N GLU A 150 17.36 -13.30 -7.13
CA GLU A 150 18.24 -13.55 -8.27
C GLU A 150 19.65 -13.02 -8.02
N SER A 151 19.79 -11.82 -7.44
CA SER A 151 21.09 -11.21 -7.10
C SER A 151 21.85 -11.99 -6.02
N LEU A 152 21.13 -12.71 -5.16
CA LEU A 152 21.70 -13.62 -4.18
C LEU A 152 22.02 -15.02 -4.76
N GLY A 153 21.68 -15.28 -6.03
CA GLY A 153 21.84 -16.60 -6.65
C GLY A 153 20.75 -17.62 -6.24
N ASP A 154 19.73 -17.20 -5.51
CA ASP A 154 18.56 -18.03 -5.16
C ASP A 154 17.56 -18.05 -6.33
N LEU A 155 17.91 -18.81 -7.36
CA LEU A 155 17.21 -18.79 -8.63
C LEU A 155 15.82 -19.40 -8.56
N ASP A 156 15.64 -20.44 -7.73
CA ASP A 156 14.35 -21.10 -7.59
C ASP A 156 13.31 -20.15 -6.99
N THR A 157 13.70 -19.40 -5.97
CA THR A 157 12.85 -18.40 -5.35
C THR A 157 12.61 -17.21 -6.30
N ALA A 158 13.64 -16.77 -7.03
CA ALA A 158 13.50 -15.70 -8.01
C ALA A 158 12.47 -16.07 -9.11
N ILE A 159 12.58 -17.28 -9.67
CA ILE A 159 11.64 -17.79 -10.66
C ILE A 159 10.22 -17.81 -10.10
N ALA A 160 10.02 -18.31 -8.88
CA ALA A 160 8.72 -18.34 -8.23
C ALA A 160 8.09 -16.93 -8.09
N TYR A 161 8.87 -15.92 -7.73
CA TYR A 161 8.39 -14.53 -7.63
C TYR A 161 8.09 -13.92 -9.00
N TYR A 162 8.89 -14.17 -10.03
CA TYR A 162 8.56 -13.74 -11.40
C TYR A 162 7.26 -14.38 -11.89
N GLU A 163 7.04 -15.67 -11.65
CA GLU A 163 5.78 -16.34 -11.99
C GLU A 163 4.59 -15.79 -11.20
N LYS A 164 4.78 -15.49 -9.92
CA LYS A 164 3.75 -14.85 -9.08
C LYS A 164 3.39 -13.47 -9.61
N LEU A 165 4.38 -12.67 -10.02
CA LEU A 165 4.18 -11.38 -10.66
C LEU A 165 3.37 -11.49 -11.94
N MET A 166 3.67 -12.46 -12.81
CA MET A 166 2.94 -12.65 -14.07
C MET A 166 1.45 -12.94 -13.87
N LYS A 167 1.09 -13.53 -12.73
CA LYS A 167 -0.31 -13.77 -12.35
C LYS A 167 -0.98 -12.58 -11.66
N ALA A 168 -0.19 -11.66 -11.08
CA ALA A 168 -0.67 -10.61 -10.19
C ALA A 168 -0.99 -9.28 -10.87
N THR A 169 -0.43 -8.99 -12.04
CA THR A 169 -0.52 -7.67 -12.68
C THR A 169 -0.88 -7.74 -14.16
N PRO A 170 -1.75 -6.84 -14.65
CA PRO A 170 -1.97 -6.67 -16.09
C PRO A 170 -0.94 -5.69 -16.73
N ARG A 171 0.03 -5.17 -15.99
CA ARG A 171 0.96 -4.14 -16.47
C ARG A 171 1.97 -4.73 -17.47
N GLU A 172 1.79 -4.43 -18.75
CA GLU A 172 2.55 -5.01 -19.87
C GLU A 172 4.07 -4.86 -19.72
N ALA A 173 4.55 -3.71 -19.24
CA ALA A 173 5.98 -3.46 -19.06
C ALA A 173 6.61 -4.42 -18.04
N LEU A 174 5.99 -4.61 -16.87
CA LEU A 174 6.48 -5.55 -15.86
C LEU A 174 6.36 -7.00 -16.31
N LEU A 175 5.26 -7.34 -17.03
CA LEU A 175 5.07 -8.68 -17.59
C LEU A 175 6.16 -9.01 -18.62
N ARG A 176 6.51 -8.06 -19.48
CA ARG A 176 7.58 -8.24 -20.46
C ARG A 176 8.91 -8.48 -19.77
N SER A 177 9.30 -7.60 -18.83
CA SER A 177 10.56 -7.75 -18.10
C SER A 177 10.64 -9.07 -17.34
N ALA A 178 9.54 -9.49 -16.67
CA ALA A 178 9.49 -10.76 -15.97
C ALA A 178 9.58 -11.95 -16.94
N SER A 179 8.88 -11.91 -18.09
CA SER A 179 8.91 -12.99 -19.08
C SER A 179 10.28 -13.12 -19.74
N GLU A 180 10.94 -12.02 -20.08
CA GLU A 180 12.31 -12.01 -20.60
C GLU A 180 13.28 -12.61 -19.59
N ARG A 181 13.12 -12.24 -18.32
CA ARG A 181 13.98 -12.77 -17.26
C ARG A 181 13.76 -14.25 -17.00
N LEU A 182 12.50 -14.70 -16.95
CA LEU A 182 12.15 -16.12 -16.84
C LEU A 182 12.70 -16.93 -18.01
N ALA A 183 12.59 -16.41 -19.23
CA ALA A 183 13.12 -17.07 -20.41
C ALA A 183 14.64 -17.24 -20.32
N PHE A 184 15.35 -16.21 -19.84
CA PHE A 184 16.80 -16.29 -19.62
C PHE A 184 17.15 -17.31 -18.53
N LEU A 185 16.53 -17.23 -17.34
CA LEU A 185 16.83 -18.12 -16.22
C LEU A 185 16.56 -19.60 -16.54
N ASN A 186 15.57 -19.89 -17.38
CA ASN A 186 15.24 -21.25 -17.82
C ASN A 186 16.08 -21.72 -19.02
N SER A 187 16.82 -20.83 -19.70
CA SER A 187 17.67 -21.18 -20.83
C SER A 187 18.94 -21.91 -20.39
N ASP A 188 19.54 -22.67 -21.30
CA ASP A 188 20.83 -23.30 -21.05
C ASP A 188 21.93 -22.25 -20.77
N SER A 189 21.94 -21.15 -21.52
CA SER A 189 22.87 -20.03 -21.30
C SER A 189 22.72 -19.38 -19.92
N GLY A 190 21.48 -19.23 -19.43
CA GLY A 190 21.23 -18.71 -18.10
C GLY A 190 21.74 -19.65 -17.02
N LYS A 191 21.46 -20.94 -17.13
CA LYS A 191 21.95 -21.98 -16.22
C LYS A 191 23.47 -22.05 -16.20
N GLU A 192 24.11 -22.03 -17.37
CA GLU A 192 25.57 -22.00 -17.47
C GLU A 192 26.18 -20.74 -16.84
N PHE A 193 25.55 -19.58 -17.07
CA PHE A 193 25.99 -18.32 -16.49
C PHE A 193 25.98 -18.38 -14.95
N TYR A 194 24.87 -18.81 -14.34
CA TYR A 194 24.80 -18.88 -12.88
C TYR A 194 25.64 -20.01 -12.27
N ALA A 195 25.80 -21.13 -12.98
CA ALA A 195 26.75 -22.16 -12.57
C ALA A 195 28.19 -21.62 -12.55
N TRP A 196 28.59 -20.87 -13.59
CA TRP A 196 29.90 -20.20 -13.62
C TRP A 196 30.01 -19.13 -12.55
N PHE A 197 28.99 -18.28 -12.35
CA PHE A 197 28.96 -17.24 -11.33
C PHE A 197 29.16 -17.83 -9.92
N GLY A 198 28.49 -18.89 -9.59
CA GLY A 198 28.67 -19.61 -8.31
C GLY A 198 30.10 -20.17 -8.12
N THR A 199 30.81 -20.50 -9.22
CA THR A 199 32.21 -20.95 -9.09
C THR A 199 33.20 -19.82 -8.82
N LEU A 200 32.86 -18.59 -9.21
CA LEU A 200 33.68 -17.41 -8.89
C LEU A 200 33.65 -17.11 -7.39
N GLU A 201 32.52 -17.30 -6.76
CA GLU A 201 32.35 -17.13 -5.31
C GLU A 201 33.26 -18.09 -4.51
N ALA A 202 33.41 -19.32 -4.98
CA ALA A 202 34.28 -20.29 -4.35
C ALA A 202 35.79 -20.00 -4.53
N ARG A 203 36.15 -19.20 -5.54
CA ARG A 203 37.56 -18.89 -5.85
C ARG A 203 38.09 -17.62 -5.20
N CYS A 204 37.23 -16.75 -4.68
CA CYS A 204 37.59 -15.57 -3.90
C CYS A 204 37.25 -15.76 -2.43
N PRO A 205 37.91 -16.68 -1.68
CA PRO A 205 37.72 -16.74 -0.24
C PRO A 205 38.23 -15.43 0.36
N HIS A 206 37.42 -14.86 1.25
CA HIS A 206 37.67 -13.69 2.06
C HIS A 206 39.15 -13.41 2.24
N ARG A 207 39.65 -12.27 1.76
CA ARG A 207 40.94 -11.75 2.16
C ARG A 207 40.74 -11.21 3.58
N PRO A 208 41.31 -11.83 4.65
CA PRO A 208 41.19 -11.26 5.98
C PRO A 208 41.87 -9.90 5.98
N SER A 209 41.18 -8.91 6.52
CA SER A 209 41.66 -7.55 6.80
C SER A 209 42.74 -7.56 7.85
#